data_b2c041405377090ba9232baaaa4c2212
#
_entry.id   b2c041405377090ba9232baaaa4c2212
#
_cell.length_a   1.000
_cell.length_b   1.000
_cell.length_c   1.000
_cell.angle_alpha   90.00
_cell.angle_beta   90.00
_cell.angle_gamma   90.00
#
_symmetry.space_group_name_H-M   'P 1'
#
loop_
_entity.id
_entity.type
_entity.pdbx_description
1 polymer ?
#
loop_
_entity_poly.entity_id
_entity_poly.type
_entity_poly.pdbx_seq_one_letter_code
_entity_poly.pdbx_strand_id
1 'polypeptide(L)'
;MGGAQQEQSERVAEDERVAAVRRLGVLDTEPEERFDRVARLAQQLFHVPNAMVSLVDADRLFYKAHIGTAVTQIPRRHSFCSMAIAEPATFVVEDASADPRYSANPYVAGDPRLRFYAGQPLVAPGGHRVGTLCVADDRPREFSAADRALLGDLARWVEKELIVEAELERAASVQAGLLPAAPPVLDGYDVAGACLPARAVGGDFYDWDVVPGGVTVTLADVMGKGMGAAIIAATVRAVLRASSRARGVDGALADTQAAVEPDLLGSGSFVTAFHARLDTAAHELSYVDAGHGLSLLVPADGTVRRLASTGPPLGIPEYVGERLVTRLALAPGDLLMTFSDGVLDVLDGTLASVDRVGDAVRGATSAQDAVDRVLALAPAGVERPDDLTVLALRRSGAPAGAPGHAPSAGRADA
;
A
#
# COMPACT_ATOMS: atom_id res chain seq x y z
N MET A 1 -15.20 -27.86 38.08
CA MET A 1 -15.02 -26.43 37.71
C MET A 1 -13.70 -26.16 36.95
N GLY A 2 -12.65 -26.99 37.03
CA GLY A 2 -11.37 -26.78 36.33
C GLY A 2 -11.40 -27.04 34.83
N GLY A 3 -12.16 -28.02 34.33
CA GLY A 3 -12.15 -28.38 32.90
C GLY A 3 -12.70 -27.30 31.96
N ALA A 4 -13.83 -26.67 32.34
CA ALA A 4 -14.43 -25.62 31.53
C ALA A 4 -13.56 -24.34 31.46
N GLN A 5 -12.80 -24.03 32.50
CA GLN A 5 -11.85 -22.91 32.52
C GLN A 5 -10.63 -23.21 31.69
N GLN A 6 -10.15 -24.44 31.66
CA GLN A 6 -9.02 -24.87 30.85
C GLN A 6 -9.38 -24.87 29.35
N GLU A 7 -10.53 -25.43 28.96
CA GLU A 7 -11.05 -25.39 27.59
C GLU A 7 -11.24 -23.94 27.07
N GLN A 8 -11.74 -23.05 27.93
CA GLN A 8 -11.90 -21.65 27.61
C GLN A 8 -10.54 -20.96 27.36
N SER A 9 -9.53 -21.27 28.21
CA SER A 9 -8.17 -20.73 28.07
C SER A 9 -7.49 -21.23 26.79
N GLU A 10 -7.65 -22.50 26.45
CA GLU A 10 -7.11 -23.11 25.24
C GLU A 10 -7.76 -22.52 23.98
N ARG A 11 -9.06 -22.24 24.00
CA ARG A 11 -9.76 -21.54 22.91
C ARG A 11 -9.23 -20.12 22.70
N VAL A 12 -9.07 -19.34 23.76
CA VAL A 12 -8.55 -17.98 23.69
C VAL A 12 -7.12 -17.99 23.11
N ALA A 13 -6.26 -18.89 23.59
CA ALA A 13 -4.90 -19.01 23.06
C ALA A 13 -4.87 -19.40 21.57
N GLU A 14 -5.80 -20.26 21.14
CA GLU A 14 -5.93 -20.65 19.74
C GLU A 14 -6.45 -19.49 18.88
N ASP A 15 -7.43 -18.73 19.34
CA ASP A 15 -7.95 -17.56 18.64
C ASP A 15 -6.86 -16.48 18.48
N GLU A 16 -6.04 -16.25 19.52
CA GLU A 16 -4.89 -15.35 19.48
C GLU A 16 -3.82 -15.82 18.48
N ARG A 17 -3.54 -17.13 18.44
CA ARG A 17 -2.61 -17.74 17.49
C ARG A 17 -3.10 -17.57 16.06
N VAL A 18 -4.38 -17.87 15.77
CA VAL A 18 -4.98 -17.70 14.45
C VAL A 18 -4.97 -16.23 14.03
N ALA A 19 -5.28 -15.32 14.97
CA ALA A 19 -5.16 -13.90 14.71
C ALA A 19 -3.71 -13.48 14.40
N ALA A 20 -2.70 -14.09 15.05
CA ALA A 20 -1.29 -13.86 14.74
C ALA A 20 -0.93 -14.34 13.33
N VAL A 21 -1.40 -15.51 12.90
CA VAL A 21 -1.22 -16.00 11.51
C VAL A 21 -1.78 -15.01 10.49
N ARG A 22 -3.00 -14.54 10.72
CA ARG A 22 -3.68 -13.60 9.81
C ARG A 22 -3.01 -12.23 9.75
N ARG A 23 -2.45 -11.77 10.88
CA ARG A 23 -1.68 -10.51 10.93
C ARG A 23 -0.36 -10.55 10.15
N LEU A 24 0.12 -11.74 9.76
CA LEU A 24 1.30 -11.83 8.88
C LEU A 24 1.02 -11.41 7.44
N GLY A 25 -0.25 -11.34 7.04
CA GLY A 25 -0.65 -10.90 5.69
C GLY A 25 -0.28 -11.82 4.54
N VAL A 26 0.32 -12.96 4.81
CA VAL A 26 0.87 -13.88 3.78
C VAL A 26 -0.03 -15.08 3.44
N LEU A 27 -1.21 -15.19 4.06
CA LEU A 27 -2.21 -16.19 3.69
C LEU A 27 -2.85 -15.82 2.34
N ASP A 28 -3.01 -16.83 1.47
CA ASP A 28 -3.66 -16.67 0.15
C ASP A 28 -2.95 -15.68 -0.80
N THR A 29 -1.68 -15.37 -0.53
CA THR A 29 -0.85 -14.56 -1.42
C THR A 29 -0.08 -15.42 -2.41
N GLU A 30 0.35 -14.82 -3.53
CA GLU A 30 1.18 -15.47 -4.54
C GLU A 30 2.50 -16.01 -3.97
N PRO A 31 3.13 -17.01 -4.62
CA PRO A 31 4.45 -17.49 -4.24
C PRO A 31 5.50 -16.36 -4.23
N GLU A 32 6.42 -16.40 -3.28
CA GLU A 32 7.46 -15.40 -3.12
C GLU A 32 8.84 -16.04 -3.03
N GLU A 33 9.76 -15.59 -3.88
CA GLU A 33 11.11 -16.14 -4.02
C GLU A 33 11.89 -16.21 -2.69
N ARG A 34 11.67 -15.29 -1.77
CA ARG A 34 12.34 -15.28 -0.46
C ARG A 34 11.99 -16.51 0.39
N PHE A 35 10.73 -16.99 0.34
CA PHE A 35 10.30 -18.22 1.03
C PHE A 35 10.65 -19.47 0.22
N ASP A 36 10.48 -19.43 -1.11
CA ASP A 36 10.80 -20.52 -1.99
C ASP A 36 12.29 -20.87 -1.96
N ARG A 37 13.16 -19.87 -1.85
CA ARG A 37 14.61 -20.04 -1.70
C ARG A 37 14.97 -20.82 -0.44
N VAL A 38 14.34 -20.51 0.70
CA VAL A 38 14.61 -21.23 1.95
C VAL A 38 14.09 -22.65 1.87
N ALA A 39 12.90 -22.89 1.27
CA ALA A 39 12.37 -24.23 1.06
C ALA A 39 13.28 -25.06 0.14
N ARG A 40 13.77 -24.49 -0.98
CA ARG A 40 14.74 -25.17 -1.86
C ARG A 40 16.04 -25.49 -1.14
N LEU A 41 16.55 -24.56 -0.35
CA LEU A 41 17.76 -24.79 0.44
C LEU A 41 17.57 -25.92 1.44
N ALA A 42 16.44 -25.95 2.16
CA ALA A 42 16.11 -27.05 3.07
C ALA A 42 16.03 -28.40 2.33
N GLN A 43 15.35 -28.45 1.18
CA GLN A 43 15.26 -29.65 0.34
C GLN A 43 16.66 -30.19 -0.03
N GLN A 44 17.56 -29.29 -0.46
CA GLN A 44 18.92 -29.65 -0.89
C GLN A 44 19.79 -30.11 0.28
N LEU A 45 19.77 -29.40 1.40
CA LEU A 45 20.63 -29.70 2.56
C LEU A 45 20.24 -31.00 3.25
N PHE A 46 18.94 -31.30 3.35
CA PHE A 46 18.46 -32.55 3.96
C PHE A 46 18.28 -33.69 2.95
N HIS A 47 18.51 -33.44 1.65
CA HIS A 47 18.35 -34.43 0.58
C HIS A 47 16.98 -35.13 0.60
N VAL A 48 15.92 -34.34 0.79
CA VAL A 48 14.53 -34.81 0.84
C VAL A 48 13.75 -34.41 -0.41
N PRO A 49 12.71 -35.15 -0.81
CA PRO A 49 11.90 -34.78 -1.96
C PRO A 49 11.03 -33.55 -1.68
N ASN A 50 10.60 -33.35 -0.45
CA ASN A 50 9.65 -32.28 -0.11
C ASN A 50 10.17 -31.37 1.00
N ALA A 51 10.06 -30.05 0.79
CA ALA A 51 10.31 -29.03 1.79
C ALA A 51 9.28 -27.89 1.66
N MET A 52 8.71 -27.43 2.76
CA MET A 52 7.63 -26.46 2.76
C MET A 52 7.80 -25.44 3.89
N VAL A 53 7.40 -24.20 3.60
CA VAL A 53 7.05 -23.19 4.61
C VAL A 53 5.54 -23.20 4.73
N SER A 54 5.03 -23.61 5.87
CA SER A 54 3.60 -23.79 6.11
C SER A 54 3.07 -22.87 7.20
N LEU A 55 1.83 -22.42 7.06
CA LEU A 55 1.09 -21.64 8.05
C LEU A 55 -0.15 -22.43 8.48
N VAL A 56 -0.38 -22.50 9.79
CA VAL A 56 -1.49 -23.26 10.38
C VAL A 56 -2.63 -22.28 10.68
N ASP A 57 -3.62 -22.20 9.80
CA ASP A 57 -4.84 -21.41 9.99
C ASP A 57 -5.86 -22.15 10.89
N ALA A 58 -7.07 -21.66 10.99
CA ALA A 58 -8.11 -22.21 11.85
C ALA A 58 -8.48 -23.66 11.48
N ASP A 59 -8.70 -23.95 10.22
CA ASP A 59 -9.21 -25.22 9.69
C ASP A 59 -8.32 -25.88 8.62
N ARG A 60 -7.33 -25.16 8.13
CA ARG A 60 -6.41 -25.58 7.07
C ARG A 60 -4.95 -25.31 7.41
N LEU A 61 -4.08 -26.00 6.70
CA LEU A 61 -2.67 -25.68 6.54
C LEU A 61 -2.49 -25.07 5.17
N PHE A 62 -1.91 -23.88 5.12
CA PHE A 62 -1.54 -23.18 3.89
C PHE A 62 -0.02 -23.26 3.67
N TYR A 63 0.40 -23.62 2.46
CA TYR A 63 1.82 -23.66 2.08
C TYR A 63 2.21 -22.35 1.41
N LYS A 64 2.92 -21.48 2.12
CA LYS A 64 3.48 -20.23 1.58
C LYS A 64 4.62 -20.50 0.59
N ALA A 65 5.41 -21.55 0.83
CA ALA A 65 6.39 -22.09 -0.10
C ALA A 65 6.31 -23.61 -0.07
N HIS A 66 6.44 -24.25 -1.23
CA HIS A 66 6.42 -25.70 -1.33
C HIS A 66 7.28 -26.19 -2.50
N ILE A 67 8.17 -27.13 -2.20
CA ILE A 67 9.04 -27.81 -3.17
C ILE A 67 8.72 -29.29 -3.12
N GLY A 68 8.58 -29.93 -4.28
CA GLY A 68 8.32 -31.37 -4.41
C GLY A 68 6.83 -31.75 -4.37
N THR A 69 5.92 -30.84 -4.08
CA THR A 69 4.47 -31.07 -4.14
C THR A 69 3.78 -29.93 -4.90
N ALA A 70 2.68 -30.23 -5.57
CA ALA A 70 1.82 -29.23 -6.20
C ALA A 70 0.65 -28.77 -5.31
N VAL A 71 0.54 -29.36 -4.11
CA VAL A 71 -0.54 -29.04 -3.17
C VAL A 71 -0.22 -27.74 -2.45
N THR A 72 -1.14 -26.78 -2.46
CA THR A 72 -0.99 -25.46 -1.81
C THR A 72 -1.64 -25.38 -0.44
N GLN A 73 -2.57 -26.30 -0.12
CA GLN A 73 -3.23 -26.36 1.19
C GLN A 73 -3.79 -27.77 1.49
N ILE A 74 -3.90 -28.10 2.76
CA ILE A 74 -4.51 -29.35 3.22
C ILE A 74 -5.38 -29.09 4.45
N PRO A 75 -6.36 -29.99 4.77
CA PRO A 75 -7.12 -29.89 6.01
C PRO A 75 -6.21 -29.98 7.24
N ARG A 76 -6.35 -29.05 8.19
CA ARG A 76 -5.52 -28.95 9.39
C ARG A 76 -5.49 -30.24 10.21
N ARG A 77 -6.62 -30.94 10.32
CA ARG A 77 -6.76 -32.19 11.10
C ARG A 77 -5.85 -33.33 10.66
N HIS A 78 -5.33 -33.29 9.43
CA HIS A 78 -4.43 -34.29 8.87
C HIS A 78 -2.97 -33.84 8.82
N SER A 79 -2.69 -32.62 9.27
CA SER A 79 -1.38 -32.00 9.14
C SER A 79 -0.44 -32.37 10.29
N PHE A 80 0.78 -32.80 9.95
CA PHE A 80 1.87 -32.95 10.91
C PHE A 80 2.36 -31.59 11.43
N CYS A 81 2.27 -30.54 10.64
CA CYS A 81 2.63 -29.18 11.04
C CYS A 81 1.75 -28.68 12.19
N SER A 82 0.46 -29.10 12.24
CA SER A 82 -0.44 -28.75 13.34
C SER A 82 -0.02 -29.38 14.67
N MET A 83 0.61 -30.55 14.63
CA MET A 83 1.20 -31.19 15.82
C MET A 83 2.53 -30.55 16.17
N ALA A 84 3.33 -30.20 15.18
CA ALA A 84 4.64 -29.58 15.38
C ALA A 84 4.55 -28.23 16.11
N ILE A 85 3.53 -27.41 15.86
CA ILE A 85 3.36 -26.12 16.53
C ILE A 85 2.96 -26.25 18.02
N ALA A 86 2.60 -27.44 18.51
CA ALA A 86 2.26 -27.64 19.92
C ALA A 86 3.46 -27.40 20.86
N GLU A 87 4.67 -27.78 20.42
CA GLU A 87 5.91 -27.67 21.19
C GLU A 87 6.92 -26.72 20.50
N PRO A 88 7.83 -26.07 21.25
CA PRO A 88 8.82 -25.17 20.67
C PRO A 88 9.98 -25.89 19.97
N ALA A 89 10.22 -27.16 20.29
CA ALA A 89 11.30 -27.95 19.72
C ALA A 89 10.93 -28.48 18.32
N THR A 90 11.95 -28.82 17.52
CA THR A 90 11.77 -29.51 16.25
C THR A 90 11.01 -30.82 16.47
N PHE A 91 9.84 -30.92 15.88
CA PHE A 91 9.01 -32.13 15.88
C PHE A 91 9.49 -33.08 14.78
N VAL A 92 9.79 -34.34 15.13
CA VAL A 92 10.31 -35.34 14.21
C VAL A 92 9.53 -36.64 14.31
N VAL A 93 9.20 -37.18 13.15
CA VAL A 93 8.64 -38.53 12.98
C VAL A 93 9.51 -39.24 11.97
N GLU A 94 10.33 -40.21 12.43
CA GLU A 94 11.30 -40.92 11.60
C GLU A 94 10.64 -41.95 10.66
N ASP A 95 9.60 -42.63 11.14
CA ASP A 95 8.71 -43.49 10.34
C ASP A 95 7.26 -43.41 10.81
N ALA A 96 6.46 -42.63 10.10
CA ALA A 96 5.05 -42.45 10.41
C ALA A 96 4.21 -43.72 10.23
N SER A 97 4.65 -44.68 9.42
CA SER A 97 3.92 -45.95 9.25
C SER A 97 4.11 -46.93 10.39
N ALA A 98 5.23 -46.83 11.10
CA ALA A 98 5.53 -47.63 12.27
C ALA A 98 4.95 -47.06 13.56
N ASP A 99 4.53 -45.78 13.57
CA ASP A 99 3.97 -45.11 14.77
C ASP A 99 2.43 -45.22 14.77
N PRO A 100 1.82 -45.88 15.77
CA PRO A 100 0.36 -46.02 15.86
C PRO A 100 -0.41 -44.71 15.88
N ARG A 101 0.23 -43.58 16.28
CA ARG A 101 -0.39 -42.26 16.30
C ARG A 101 -0.65 -41.71 14.91
N TYR A 102 0.13 -42.15 13.91
CA TYR A 102 0.14 -41.56 12.58
C TYR A 102 -0.19 -42.54 11.46
N SER A 103 -0.10 -43.86 11.69
CA SER A 103 -0.28 -44.91 10.69
C SER A 103 -1.66 -44.85 10.00
N ALA A 104 -2.71 -44.38 10.69
CA ALA A 104 -4.04 -44.21 10.11
C ALA A 104 -4.25 -42.85 9.40
N ASN A 105 -3.27 -41.94 9.40
CA ASN A 105 -3.36 -40.66 8.72
C ASN A 105 -3.49 -40.89 7.19
N PRO A 106 -4.43 -40.24 6.48
CA PRO A 106 -4.63 -40.41 5.05
C PRO A 106 -3.36 -40.22 4.19
N TYR A 107 -2.46 -39.31 4.60
CA TYR A 107 -1.18 -39.08 3.90
C TYR A 107 -0.09 -40.12 4.22
N VAL A 108 -0.30 -40.94 5.24
CA VAL A 108 0.58 -42.07 5.59
C VAL A 108 0.05 -43.36 4.99
N ALA A 109 -1.25 -43.65 5.13
CA ALA A 109 -1.89 -44.87 4.61
C ALA A 109 -2.11 -44.81 3.09
N GLY A 110 -2.41 -43.62 2.55
CA GLY A 110 -2.61 -43.35 1.11
C GLY A 110 -1.48 -42.56 0.49
N ASP A 111 -1.75 -41.96 -0.64
CA ASP A 111 -0.81 -41.07 -1.36
C ASP A 111 -0.64 -39.76 -0.57
N PRO A 112 0.59 -39.25 -0.37
CA PRO A 112 1.89 -39.62 -0.95
C PRO A 112 2.69 -40.70 -0.20
N ARG A 113 2.08 -41.43 0.74
CA ARG A 113 2.72 -42.46 1.58
C ARG A 113 3.85 -41.93 2.44
N LEU A 114 3.57 -40.79 3.09
CA LEU A 114 4.51 -40.10 3.98
C LEU A 114 5.10 -41.08 5.02
N ARG A 115 6.44 -41.10 5.16
CA ARG A 115 7.15 -41.88 6.16
C ARG A 115 7.91 -41.01 7.12
N PHE A 116 8.66 -40.06 6.62
CA PHE A 116 9.45 -39.15 7.43
C PHE A 116 8.87 -37.74 7.42
N TYR A 117 8.87 -37.10 8.56
CA TYR A 117 8.54 -35.70 8.73
C TYR A 117 9.44 -35.06 9.80
N ALA A 118 10.01 -33.91 9.51
CA ALA A 118 10.62 -33.02 10.49
C ALA A 118 10.14 -31.59 10.28
N GLY A 119 9.64 -30.98 11.33
CA GLY A 119 9.13 -29.59 11.27
C GLY A 119 9.61 -28.76 12.46
N GLN A 120 10.22 -27.61 12.17
CA GLN A 120 10.57 -26.61 13.16
C GLN A 120 9.46 -25.57 13.19
N PRO A 121 8.85 -25.31 14.34
CA PRO A 121 7.87 -24.24 14.48
C PRO A 121 8.43 -22.88 14.10
N LEU A 122 7.59 -22.05 13.45
CA LEU A 122 7.84 -20.65 13.14
C LEU A 122 7.12 -19.78 14.15
N VAL A 123 7.86 -18.87 14.76
CA VAL A 123 7.35 -17.98 15.82
C VAL A 123 7.12 -16.57 15.25
N ALA A 124 5.88 -16.10 15.35
CA ALA A 124 5.53 -14.73 14.99
C ALA A 124 5.79 -13.75 16.15
N PRO A 125 5.81 -12.42 15.91
CA PRO A 125 5.81 -11.42 16.95
C PRO A 125 4.69 -11.68 17.99
N GLY A 126 5.05 -11.65 19.27
CA GLY A 126 4.14 -12.02 20.36
C GLY A 126 4.27 -13.48 20.83
N GLY A 127 5.19 -14.27 20.23
CA GLY A 127 5.51 -15.62 20.70
C GLY A 127 4.58 -16.73 20.22
N HIS A 128 3.62 -16.43 19.35
CA HIS A 128 2.70 -17.41 18.80
C HIS A 128 3.38 -18.28 17.74
N ARG A 129 3.25 -19.61 17.85
CA ARG A 129 3.72 -20.54 16.82
C ARG A 129 2.69 -20.62 15.69
N VAL A 130 3.02 -20.02 14.55
CA VAL A 130 2.10 -19.75 13.44
C VAL A 130 2.15 -20.78 12.33
N GLY A 131 3.21 -21.57 12.27
CA GLY A 131 3.44 -22.52 11.21
C GLY A 131 4.74 -23.28 11.40
N THR A 132 5.28 -23.89 10.34
CA THR A 132 6.55 -24.63 10.37
C THR A 132 7.36 -24.44 9.09
N LEU A 133 8.69 -24.44 9.23
CA LEU A 133 9.56 -24.89 8.15
C LEU A 133 9.67 -26.40 8.32
N CYS A 134 9.24 -27.18 7.32
CA CYS A 134 9.24 -28.62 7.39
C CYS A 134 9.82 -29.30 6.17
N VAL A 135 10.35 -30.50 6.40
CA VAL A 135 10.86 -31.43 5.40
C VAL A 135 10.18 -32.77 5.54
N ALA A 136 9.96 -33.46 4.42
CA ALA A 136 9.21 -34.70 4.39
C ALA A 136 9.70 -35.66 3.31
N ASP A 137 9.55 -36.97 3.56
CA ASP A 137 9.96 -38.02 2.62
C ASP A 137 8.97 -39.20 2.64
N ASP A 138 8.89 -39.93 1.54
CA ASP A 138 8.19 -41.23 1.40
C ASP A 138 9.02 -42.42 1.92
N ARG A 139 10.22 -42.17 2.47
CA ARG A 139 11.12 -43.15 3.09
C ARG A 139 11.37 -42.75 4.56
N PRO A 140 11.51 -43.75 5.45
CA PRO A 140 11.96 -43.50 6.83
C PRO A 140 13.37 -42.88 6.82
N ARG A 141 13.58 -41.95 7.79
CA ARG A 141 14.88 -41.28 7.96
C ARG A 141 15.20 -41.04 9.43
N GLU A 142 16.46 -41.19 9.78
CA GLU A 142 17.00 -40.66 11.02
C GLU A 142 17.22 -39.15 10.88
N PHE A 143 16.98 -38.41 11.93
CA PHE A 143 17.17 -36.97 11.96
C PHE A 143 17.98 -36.56 13.17
N SER A 144 19.25 -36.28 12.96
CA SER A 144 20.25 -36.04 14.00
C SER A 144 20.02 -34.72 14.75
N ALA A 145 20.74 -34.56 15.87
CA ALA A 145 20.76 -33.28 16.59
C ALA A 145 21.33 -32.12 15.74
N ALA A 146 22.29 -32.42 14.85
CA ALA A 146 22.84 -31.44 13.92
C ALA A 146 21.79 -31.03 12.86
N ASP A 147 21.00 -31.99 12.36
CA ASP A 147 19.93 -31.68 11.42
C ASP A 147 18.82 -30.83 12.06
N ARG A 148 18.48 -31.11 13.31
CA ARG A 148 17.51 -30.29 14.08
C ARG A 148 18.03 -28.85 14.26
N ALA A 149 19.31 -28.68 14.58
CA ALA A 149 19.92 -27.36 14.72
C ALA A 149 19.89 -26.59 13.40
N LEU A 150 20.27 -27.25 12.28
CA LEU A 150 20.27 -26.67 10.97
C LEU A 150 18.85 -26.27 10.50
N LEU A 151 17.85 -27.15 10.73
CA LEU A 151 16.45 -26.82 10.42
C LEU A 151 15.96 -25.62 11.25
N GLY A 152 16.39 -25.53 12.51
CA GLY A 152 16.11 -24.40 13.38
C GLY A 152 16.75 -23.09 12.87
N ASP A 153 17.96 -23.15 12.34
CA ASP A 153 18.64 -21.98 11.75
C ASP A 153 17.91 -21.46 10.52
N LEU A 154 17.49 -22.36 9.64
CA LEU A 154 16.68 -22.01 8.46
C LEU A 154 15.30 -21.49 8.85
N ALA A 155 14.67 -22.05 9.87
CA ALA A 155 13.38 -21.57 10.38
C ALA A 155 13.48 -20.14 10.90
N ARG A 156 14.56 -19.79 11.65
CA ARG A 156 14.80 -18.39 12.07
C ARG A 156 14.98 -17.43 10.90
N TRP A 157 15.49 -17.88 9.77
CA TRP A 157 15.51 -17.06 8.56
C TRP A 157 14.09 -16.80 8.04
N VAL A 158 13.24 -17.83 7.93
CA VAL A 158 11.83 -17.65 7.55
C VAL A 158 11.10 -16.71 8.52
N GLU A 159 11.32 -16.84 9.82
CA GLU A 159 10.73 -15.96 10.83
C GLU A 159 11.08 -14.48 10.60
N LYS A 160 12.34 -14.20 10.27
CA LYS A 160 12.76 -12.82 9.94
C LYS A 160 12.04 -12.26 8.72
N GLU A 161 11.91 -13.05 7.66
CA GLU A 161 11.16 -12.64 6.46
C GLU A 161 9.68 -12.37 6.77
N LEU A 162 9.04 -13.21 7.60
CA LEU A 162 7.65 -13.03 8.03
C LEU A 162 7.47 -11.76 8.88
N ILE A 163 8.43 -11.42 9.76
CA ILE A 163 8.37 -10.22 10.61
C ILE A 163 8.49 -8.95 9.79
N VAL A 164 9.47 -8.91 8.88
CA VAL A 164 9.69 -7.74 8.01
C VAL A 164 8.45 -7.42 7.19
N GLU A 165 7.78 -8.44 6.65
CA GLU A 165 6.54 -8.26 5.90
C GLU A 165 5.42 -7.67 6.75
N ALA A 166 5.17 -8.25 7.91
CA ALA A 166 4.13 -7.78 8.81
C ALA A 166 4.34 -6.33 9.28
N GLU A 167 5.59 -5.89 9.41
CA GLU A 167 5.91 -4.50 9.74
C GLU A 167 5.70 -3.56 8.55
N LEU A 168 6.07 -3.99 7.34
CA LEU A 168 5.82 -3.22 6.11
C LEU A 168 4.33 -3.07 5.83
N GLU A 169 3.53 -4.11 6.00
CA GLU A 169 2.07 -4.02 5.85
C GLU A 169 1.41 -3.09 6.87
N ARG A 170 1.89 -3.10 8.12
CA ARG A 170 1.42 -2.14 9.12
C ARG A 170 1.77 -0.71 8.73
N ALA A 171 3.00 -0.48 8.27
CA ALA A 171 3.41 0.84 7.80
C ALA A 171 2.57 1.31 6.61
N ALA A 172 2.28 0.42 5.65
CA ALA A 172 1.40 0.68 4.52
C ALA A 172 -0.02 1.06 4.97
N SER A 173 -0.58 0.32 5.93
CA SER A 173 -1.89 0.63 6.50
C SER A 173 -1.93 1.99 7.21
N VAL A 174 -0.89 2.33 7.95
CA VAL A 174 -0.76 3.64 8.60
C VAL A 174 -0.64 4.73 7.55
N GLN A 175 0.21 4.57 6.53
CA GLN A 175 0.38 5.54 5.46
C GLN A 175 -0.91 5.76 4.68
N ALA A 176 -1.63 4.70 4.30
CA ALA A 176 -2.93 4.79 3.65
C ALA A 176 -3.95 5.54 4.52
N GLY A 177 -3.92 5.34 5.84
CA GLY A 177 -4.76 6.07 6.80
C GLY A 177 -4.40 7.55 6.97
N LEU A 178 -3.22 7.99 6.53
CA LEU A 178 -2.85 9.42 6.49
C LEU A 178 -3.48 10.14 5.30
N LEU A 179 -3.76 9.45 4.20
CA LEU A 179 -4.43 10.04 3.04
C LEU A 179 -5.88 10.44 3.40
N PRO A 180 -6.45 11.43 2.71
CA PRO A 180 -7.82 11.85 2.95
C PRO A 180 -8.83 10.71 2.76
N ALA A 181 -9.64 10.42 3.77
CA ALA A 181 -10.60 9.30 3.74
C ALA A 181 -11.82 9.55 2.83
N ALA A 182 -12.16 10.81 2.58
CA ALA A 182 -13.29 11.20 1.73
C ALA A 182 -13.05 12.58 1.10
N PRO A 183 -13.58 12.84 -0.10
CA PRO A 183 -13.50 14.16 -0.71
C PRO A 183 -14.24 15.19 0.11
N PRO A 184 -13.79 16.47 0.12
CA PRO A 184 -14.46 17.54 0.82
C PRO A 184 -15.78 17.90 0.13
N VAL A 185 -16.78 18.24 0.92
CA VAL A 185 -18.04 18.77 0.37
C VAL A 185 -17.87 20.27 0.11
N LEU A 186 -17.83 20.65 -1.16
CA LEU A 186 -17.62 22.03 -1.62
C LEU A 186 -18.75 22.40 -2.59
N ASP A 187 -19.36 23.57 -2.38
CA ASP A 187 -20.40 24.04 -3.28
C ASP A 187 -19.82 24.42 -4.66
N GLY A 188 -20.30 23.78 -5.71
CA GLY A 188 -19.88 24.01 -7.08
C GLY A 188 -18.49 23.41 -7.45
N TYR A 189 -17.91 22.57 -6.60
CA TYR A 189 -16.63 21.90 -6.87
C TYR A 189 -16.65 20.45 -6.44
N ASP A 190 -15.90 19.63 -7.16
CA ASP A 190 -15.58 18.26 -6.78
C ASP A 190 -14.06 18.03 -6.79
N VAL A 191 -13.59 17.20 -5.85
CA VAL A 191 -12.18 16.84 -5.68
C VAL A 191 -12.08 15.34 -5.60
N ALA A 192 -11.09 14.76 -6.24
CA ALA A 192 -10.78 13.34 -6.16
C ALA A 192 -9.27 13.13 -6.18
N GLY A 193 -8.81 12.01 -5.61
CA GLY A 193 -7.41 11.64 -5.64
C GLY A 193 -7.22 10.15 -5.44
N ALA A 194 -6.11 9.65 -5.95
CA ALA A 194 -5.66 8.28 -5.75
C ALA A 194 -4.14 8.26 -5.59
N CYS A 195 -3.65 7.37 -4.73
CA CYS A 195 -2.24 7.10 -4.56
C CYS A 195 -2.05 5.59 -4.50
N LEU A 196 -1.27 5.06 -5.42
CA LEU A 196 -0.98 3.64 -5.58
C LEU A 196 0.55 3.45 -5.44
N PRO A 197 1.05 3.11 -4.25
CA PRO A 197 2.47 2.91 -4.05
C PRO A 197 3.03 1.79 -4.94
N ALA A 198 4.27 1.95 -5.44
CA ALA A 198 4.99 0.92 -6.19
C ALA A 198 5.45 -0.22 -5.29
N ARG A 199 5.69 0.06 -4.01
CA ARG A 199 6.06 -0.90 -2.97
C ARG A 199 5.01 -0.91 -1.86
N ALA A 200 5.29 -1.57 -0.75
CA ALA A 200 4.39 -1.57 0.41
C ALA A 200 4.07 -0.14 0.89
N VAL A 201 5.06 0.75 0.89
CA VAL A 201 4.94 2.17 1.21
C VAL A 201 5.64 3.01 0.15
N GLY A 202 5.15 4.24 -0.07
CA GLY A 202 5.64 5.15 -1.12
C GLY A 202 6.11 6.51 -0.60
N GLY A 203 6.80 7.25 -1.47
CA GLY A 203 7.20 8.65 -1.25
C GLY A 203 6.12 9.65 -1.61
N ASP A 204 5.16 9.24 -2.41
CA ASP A 204 4.07 10.07 -2.86
C ASP A 204 2.98 10.28 -1.83
N PHE A 205 2.36 11.44 -1.86
CA PHE A 205 1.07 11.66 -1.23
C PHE A 205 0.25 12.72 -1.95
N TYR A 206 -1.07 12.65 -1.79
CA TYR A 206 -1.96 13.76 -2.03
C TYR A 206 -2.67 14.14 -0.73
N ASP A 207 -3.09 15.38 -0.64
CA ASP A 207 -3.87 15.85 0.49
C ASP A 207 -4.84 16.97 0.08
N TRP A 208 -5.91 17.10 0.84
CA TRP A 208 -6.77 18.27 0.84
C TRP A 208 -7.19 18.62 2.26
N ASP A 209 -7.35 19.90 2.53
CA ASP A 209 -7.84 20.39 3.80
C ASP A 209 -8.81 21.56 3.59
N VAL A 210 -9.97 21.46 4.23
CA VAL A 210 -10.95 22.57 4.20
C VAL A 210 -10.43 23.70 5.07
N VAL A 211 -10.31 24.87 4.46
CA VAL A 211 -9.82 26.08 5.11
C VAL A 211 -10.87 27.19 5.02
N PRO A 212 -10.82 28.25 5.82
CA PRO A 212 -11.76 29.34 5.69
C PRO A 212 -11.81 29.90 4.27
N GLY A 213 -13.00 29.89 3.67
CA GLY A 213 -13.24 30.36 2.30
C GLY A 213 -12.93 29.39 1.17
N GLY A 214 -12.55 28.12 1.48
CA GLY A 214 -12.28 27.18 0.41
C GLY A 214 -11.56 25.91 0.83
N VAL A 215 -10.65 25.44 -0.01
CA VAL A 215 -9.88 24.20 0.19
C VAL A 215 -8.44 24.40 -0.26
N THR A 216 -7.51 23.77 0.43
CA THR A 216 -6.16 23.53 -0.10
C THR A 216 -6.08 22.13 -0.69
N VAL A 217 -5.34 21.99 -1.78
CA VAL A 217 -5.02 20.70 -2.41
C VAL A 217 -3.51 20.62 -2.60
N THR A 218 -2.96 19.43 -2.38
CA THR A 218 -1.52 19.17 -2.47
C THR A 218 -1.29 17.84 -3.14
N LEU A 219 -0.31 17.77 -4.02
CA LEU A 219 0.33 16.54 -4.43
C LEU A 219 1.83 16.76 -4.28
N ALA A 220 2.51 15.80 -3.67
CA ALA A 220 3.95 15.86 -3.48
C ALA A 220 4.56 14.47 -3.64
N ASP A 221 5.81 14.48 -4.13
CA ASP A 221 6.62 13.31 -4.39
C ASP A 221 8.00 13.50 -3.77
N VAL A 222 8.39 12.55 -2.92
CA VAL A 222 9.67 12.53 -2.20
C VAL A 222 10.65 11.68 -2.98
N MET A 223 11.79 12.23 -3.34
CA MET A 223 12.88 11.50 -3.98
C MET A 223 13.22 10.21 -3.22
N GLY A 224 13.17 9.07 -3.92
CA GLY A 224 13.45 7.74 -3.37
C GLY A 224 12.20 6.91 -3.14
N LYS A 225 12.36 5.68 -2.62
CA LYS A 225 11.28 4.70 -2.50
C LYS A 225 11.32 3.98 -1.16
N GLY A 226 10.17 3.50 -0.70
CA GLY A 226 10.05 2.69 0.51
C GLY A 226 10.03 3.53 1.79
N MET A 227 10.43 2.92 2.93
CA MET A 227 10.20 3.45 4.28
C MET A 227 10.79 4.84 4.51
N GLY A 228 12.00 5.12 3.99
CA GLY A 228 12.64 6.44 4.17
C GLY A 228 11.83 7.56 3.52
N ALA A 229 11.43 7.38 2.25
CA ALA A 229 10.59 8.33 1.53
C ALA A 229 9.20 8.48 2.18
N ALA A 230 8.60 7.38 2.64
CA ALA A 230 7.30 7.38 3.32
C ALA A 230 7.30 8.20 4.62
N ILE A 231 8.36 8.14 5.42
CA ILE A 231 8.50 8.92 6.65
C ILE A 231 8.61 10.42 6.33
N ILE A 232 9.42 10.78 5.33
CA ILE A 232 9.57 12.17 4.87
C ILE A 232 8.24 12.67 4.33
N ALA A 233 7.54 11.90 3.49
CA ALA A 233 6.23 12.24 2.95
C ALA A 233 5.21 12.54 4.06
N ALA A 234 5.13 11.70 5.09
CA ALA A 234 4.26 11.91 6.24
C ALA A 234 4.60 13.21 7.01
N THR A 235 5.89 13.51 7.18
CA THR A 235 6.36 14.73 7.85
C THR A 235 6.03 15.96 7.04
N VAL A 236 6.36 15.99 5.74
CA VAL A 236 6.06 17.10 4.82
C VAL A 236 4.56 17.37 4.79
N ARG A 237 3.74 16.32 4.64
CA ARG A 237 2.28 16.44 4.64
C ARG A 237 1.76 17.06 5.93
N ALA A 238 2.23 16.62 7.10
CA ALA A 238 1.77 17.11 8.39
C ALA A 238 2.11 18.59 8.59
N VAL A 239 3.33 19.00 8.25
CA VAL A 239 3.78 20.39 8.37
C VAL A 239 3.03 21.30 7.40
N LEU A 240 2.94 20.90 6.12
CA LEU A 240 2.26 21.68 5.08
C LEU A 240 0.78 21.87 5.40
N ARG A 241 0.08 20.84 5.87
CA ARG A 241 -1.32 20.92 6.30
C ARG A 241 -1.50 21.89 7.47
N ALA A 242 -0.61 21.86 8.46
CA ALA A 242 -0.68 22.75 9.60
C ALA A 242 -0.43 24.22 9.19
N SER A 243 0.59 24.46 8.35
CA SER A 243 0.97 25.80 7.89
C SER A 243 -0.10 26.42 6.97
N SER A 244 -0.72 25.61 6.10
CA SER A 244 -1.76 26.06 5.16
C SER A 244 -3.01 26.62 5.81
N ARG A 245 -3.28 26.31 7.07
CA ARG A 245 -4.41 26.86 7.82
C ARG A 245 -4.19 28.31 8.25
N ALA A 246 -2.94 28.70 8.42
CA ALA A 246 -2.58 30.04 8.92
C ALA A 246 -1.93 30.95 7.86
N ARG A 247 -1.43 30.37 6.76
CA ARG A 247 -0.64 31.03 5.74
C ARG A 247 -1.27 30.92 4.34
N GLY A 248 -0.84 31.80 3.41
CA GLY A 248 -1.02 31.59 1.98
C GLY A 248 -0.16 30.45 1.46
N VAL A 249 -0.33 30.07 0.19
CA VAL A 249 0.35 28.91 -0.41
C VAL A 249 1.88 29.03 -0.39
N ASP A 250 2.42 30.23 -0.58
CA ASP A 250 3.86 30.54 -0.52
C ASP A 250 4.41 30.42 0.92
N GLY A 251 3.72 31.05 1.87
CA GLY A 251 4.09 31.01 3.28
C GLY A 251 4.01 29.60 3.86
N ALA A 252 3.01 28.80 3.46
CA ALA A 252 2.89 27.40 3.88
C ALA A 252 4.06 26.55 3.39
N LEU A 253 4.48 26.73 2.15
CA LEU A 253 5.66 26.04 1.58
C LEU A 253 6.97 26.54 2.18
N ALA A 254 7.10 27.84 2.48
CA ALA A 254 8.27 28.38 3.14
C ALA A 254 8.43 27.84 4.57
N ASP A 255 7.35 27.81 5.38
CA ASP A 255 7.35 27.21 6.70
C ASP A 255 7.69 25.71 6.63
N THR A 256 7.15 25.00 5.61
CA THR A 256 7.45 23.59 5.39
C THR A 256 8.92 23.37 5.02
N GLN A 257 9.46 24.14 4.07
CA GLN A 257 10.88 24.11 3.72
C GLN A 257 11.76 24.27 4.97
N ALA A 258 11.52 25.29 5.77
CA ALA A 258 12.31 25.56 6.96
C ALA A 258 12.25 24.43 8.01
N ALA A 259 11.09 23.78 8.13
CA ALA A 259 10.90 22.70 9.09
C ALA A 259 11.57 21.38 8.65
N VAL A 260 11.53 21.04 7.36
CA VAL A 260 12.00 19.72 6.87
C VAL A 260 13.40 19.75 6.24
N GLU A 261 13.97 20.94 6.00
CA GLU A 261 15.28 21.09 5.34
C GLU A 261 16.41 20.30 6.03
N PRO A 262 16.53 20.30 7.40
CA PRO A 262 17.58 19.50 8.05
C PRO A 262 17.45 18.00 7.77
N ASP A 263 16.22 17.47 7.72
CA ASP A 263 15.95 16.06 7.48
C ASP A 263 16.22 15.71 6.01
N LEU A 264 15.83 16.57 5.08
CA LEU A 264 16.09 16.42 3.65
C LEU A 264 17.59 16.44 3.33
N LEU A 265 18.32 17.40 3.90
CA LEU A 265 19.78 17.46 3.76
C LEU A 265 20.47 16.25 4.37
N GLY A 266 20.03 15.82 5.56
CA GLY A 266 20.59 14.66 6.27
C GLY A 266 20.39 13.35 5.52
N SER A 267 19.28 13.21 4.78
CA SER A 267 18.96 12.03 3.96
C SER A 267 19.46 12.13 2.51
N GLY A 268 19.93 13.31 2.06
CA GLY A 268 20.27 13.57 0.67
C GLY A 268 19.05 13.53 -0.26
N SER A 269 17.86 13.87 0.25
CA SER A 269 16.58 13.79 -0.46
C SER A 269 16.04 15.19 -0.78
N PHE A 270 15.06 15.27 -1.67
CA PHE A 270 14.28 16.47 -1.96
C PHE A 270 12.82 16.09 -2.19
N VAL A 271 11.93 17.09 -2.20
CA VAL A 271 10.50 16.88 -2.43
C VAL A 271 10.01 17.80 -3.52
N THR A 272 9.41 17.24 -4.56
CA THR A 272 8.62 18.04 -5.51
C THR A 272 7.20 18.18 -4.97
N ALA A 273 6.59 19.36 -5.13
CA ALA A 273 5.25 19.60 -4.62
C ALA A 273 4.46 20.58 -5.47
N PHE A 274 3.23 20.23 -5.78
CA PHE A 274 2.20 21.17 -6.22
C PHE A 274 1.28 21.44 -5.04
N HIS A 275 1.21 22.71 -4.61
CA HIS A 275 0.34 23.14 -3.52
C HIS A 275 -0.53 24.30 -3.96
N ALA A 276 -1.84 24.15 -3.82
CA ALA A 276 -2.80 25.14 -4.28
C ALA A 276 -3.88 25.39 -3.22
N ARG A 277 -4.43 26.62 -3.25
CA ARG A 277 -5.59 27.04 -2.46
C ARG A 277 -6.66 27.57 -3.41
N LEU A 278 -7.84 26.98 -3.32
CA LEU A 278 -9.04 27.46 -3.98
C LEU A 278 -9.81 28.37 -3.04
N ASP A 279 -10.11 29.62 -3.50
CA ASP A 279 -11.14 30.47 -2.93
C ASP A 279 -12.46 30.17 -3.68
N THR A 280 -13.42 29.57 -2.99
CA THR A 280 -14.68 29.15 -3.62
C THR A 280 -15.62 30.32 -3.91
N ALA A 281 -15.47 31.45 -3.19
CA ALA A 281 -16.29 32.66 -3.43
C ALA A 281 -15.76 33.49 -4.61
N ALA A 282 -14.42 33.62 -4.69
CA ALA A 282 -13.76 34.33 -5.80
C ALA A 282 -13.62 33.44 -7.03
N HIS A 283 -13.78 32.12 -6.92
CA HIS A 283 -13.50 31.13 -7.95
C HIS A 283 -12.04 31.22 -8.47
N GLU A 284 -11.13 31.59 -7.59
CA GLU A 284 -9.71 31.76 -7.88
C GLU A 284 -8.87 30.66 -7.23
N LEU A 285 -8.01 30.04 -8.00
CA LEU A 285 -6.99 29.12 -7.53
C LEU A 285 -5.64 29.84 -7.44
N SER A 286 -5.05 29.92 -6.25
CA SER A 286 -3.67 30.34 -6.06
C SER A 286 -2.80 29.11 -5.88
N TYR A 287 -1.68 28.98 -6.62
CA TYR A 287 -0.80 27.82 -6.49
C TYR A 287 0.68 28.19 -6.50
N VAL A 288 1.47 27.30 -5.92
CA VAL A 288 2.92 27.22 -6.04
C VAL A 288 3.27 25.81 -6.52
N ASP A 289 4.11 25.72 -7.53
CA ASP A 289 4.69 24.47 -8.03
C ASP A 289 6.18 24.46 -7.67
N ALA A 290 6.53 23.70 -6.64
CA ALA A 290 7.89 23.56 -6.14
C ALA A 290 8.60 22.40 -6.86
N GLY A 291 8.95 22.61 -8.12
CA GLY A 291 9.70 21.66 -8.95
C GLY A 291 8.92 20.45 -9.43
N HIS A 292 7.60 20.43 -9.24
CA HIS A 292 6.75 19.29 -9.63
C HIS A 292 6.50 19.24 -11.14
N GLY A 293 5.98 20.31 -11.72
CA GLY A 293 5.86 20.51 -13.18
C GLY A 293 4.91 19.56 -13.92
N LEU A 294 4.14 18.74 -13.22
CA LEU A 294 3.22 17.75 -13.79
C LEU A 294 1.75 18.10 -13.44
N SER A 295 1.39 19.36 -13.69
CA SER A 295 0.04 19.87 -13.44
C SER A 295 -0.55 20.44 -14.70
N LEU A 296 -1.84 20.15 -14.95
CA LEU A 296 -2.60 20.56 -16.12
C LEU A 296 -3.85 21.35 -15.70
N LEU A 297 -4.18 22.37 -16.44
CA LEU A 297 -5.52 22.95 -16.47
C LEU A 297 -6.20 22.55 -17.78
N VAL A 298 -7.35 21.94 -17.69
CA VAL A 298 -8.19 21.53 -18.81
C VAL A 298 -9.50 22.30 -18.75
N PRO A 299 -9.61 23.43 -19.49
CA PRO A 299 -10.83 24.22 -19.60
C PRO A 299 -11.99 23.39 -20.20
N ALA A 300 -13.22 23.90 -20.03
CA ALA A 300 -14.42 23.27 -20.55
C ALA A 300 -14.44 23.09 -22.08
N ASP A 301 -13.64 23.88 -22.84
CA ASP A 301 -13.45 23.73 -24.27
C ASP A 301 -12.56 22.56 -24.68
N GLY A 302 -11.96 21.86 -23.70
CA GLY A 302 -11.11 20.71 -23.91
C GLY A 302 -9.67 21.04 -24.31
N THR A 303 -9.26 22.32 -24.30
CA THR A 303 -7.84 22.67 -24.45
C THR A 303 -7.05 22.16 -23.22
N VAL A 304 -5.79 21.76 -23.43
CA VAL A 304 -4.93 21.30 -22.35
C VAL A 304 -3.80 22.31 -22.16
N ARG A 305 -3.68 22.84 -20.94
CA ARG A 305 -2.62 23.78 -20.58
C ARG A 305 -1.76 23.23 -19.48
N ARG A 306 -0.50 23.04 -19.70
CA ARG A 306 0.46 22.70 -18.65
C ARG A 306 0.73 23.92 -17.77
N LEU A 307 0.65 23.75 -16.47
CA LEU A 307 1.01 24.78 -15.50
C LEU A 307 2.54 24.77 -15.31
N ALA A 308 3.12 25.97 -15.29
CA ALA A 308 4.57 26.08 -15.14
C ALA A 308 5.00 25.86 -13.68
N SER A 309 6.15 25.23 -13.50
CA SER A 309 6.82 25.23 -12.19
C SER A 309 7.21 26.66 -11.80
N THR A 310 7.04 26.99 -10.51
CA THR A 310 7.22 28.35 -9.99
C THR A 310 8.43 28.46 -9.05
N GLY A 311 9.17 27.38 -8.87
CA GLY A 311 10.38 27.33 -8.05
C GLY A 311 10.97 25.94 -7.98
N PRO A 312 12.14 25.77 -7.34
CA PRO A 312 12.78 24.48 -7.17
C PRO A 312 12.05 23.62 -6.12
N PRO A 313 12.33 22.31 -6.10
CA PRO A 313 11.88 21.39 -5.05
C PRO A 313 12.22 21.87 -3.63
N LEU A 314 11.53 21.34 -2.63
CA LEU A 314 11.90 21.50 -1.23
C LEU A 314 13.18 20.69 -0.96
N GLY A 315 14.08 21.21 -0.12
CA GLY A 315 15.34 20.54 0.22
C GLY A 315 16.50 20.87 -0.72
N ILE A 316 16.33 21.79 -1.68
CA ILE A 316 17.45 22.32 -2.48
C ILE A 316 18.16 23.41 -1.68
N PRO A 317 19.43 23.20 -1.25
CA PRO A 317 20.05 24.01 -0.18
C PRO A 317 20.37 25.45 -0.55
N GLU A 318 20.49 25.80 -1.78
CA GLU A 318 20.94 27.14 -2.23
C GLU A 318 19.79 28.09 -2.63
N TYR A 319 18.55 27.64 -2.42
CA TYR A 319 17.41 28.46 -2.79
C TYR A 319 16.97 29.41 -1.66
N VAL A 320 17.37 30.65 -1.77
CA VAL A 320 17.03 31.74 -0.83
C VAL A 320 15.89 32.64 -1.35
N GLY A 321 15.24 32.25 -2.46
CA GLY A 321 14.20 33.05 -3.11
C GLY A 321 12.76 32.76 -2.62
N GLU A 322 11.86 33.73 -2.86
CA GLU A 322 10.43 33.49 -2.72
C GLU A 322 9.92 32.67 -3.92
N ARG A 323 9.09 31.66 -3.65
CA ARG A 323 8.39 30.91 -4.72
C ARG A 323 7.27 31.78 -5.29
N LEU A 324 7.18 31.84 -6.61
CA LEU A 324 6.18 32.67 -7.28
C LEU A 324 4.78 32.04 -7.10
N VAL A 325 3.86 32.82 -6.52
CA VAL A 325 2.44 32.46 -6.49
C VAL A 325 1.79 32.79 -7.82
N THR A 326 1.22 31.78 -8.46
CA THR A 326 0.41 31.97 -9.66
C THR A 326 -1.07 31.91 -9.31
N ARG A 327 -1.89 32.75 -9.92
CA ARG A 327 -3.33 32.77 -9.73
C ARG A 327 -4.06 32.47 -11.04
N LEU A 328 -5.11 31.69 -10.93
CA LEU A 328 -5.94 31.26 -12.04
C LEU A 328 -7.42 31.41 -11.66
N ALA A 329 -8.18 32.08 -12.50
CA ALA A 329 -9.64 32.02 -12.41
C ALA A 329 -10.11 30.68 -12.98
N LEU A 330 -10.95 29.95 -12.26
CA LEU A 330 -11.56 28.72 -12.72
C LEU A 330 -12.96 29.02 -13.27
N ALA A 331 -13.21 28.73 -14.54
CA ALA A 331 -14.54 28.81 -15.15
C ALA A 331 -15.36 27.52 -14.86
N PRO A 332 -16.69 27.56 -14.95
CA PRO A 332 -17.52 26.36 -14.86
C PRO A 332 -17.10 25.30 -15.87
N GLY A 333 -16.84 24.09 -15.41
CA GLY A 333 -16.37 22.97 -16.23
C GLY A 333 -14.84 22.79 -16.27
N ASP A 334 -14.06 23.75 -15.78
CA ASP A 334 -12.60 23.67 -15.74
C ASP A 334 -12.16 22.56 -14.78
N LEU A 335 -11.14 21.81 -15.19
CA LEU A 335 -10.51 20.73 -14.44
C LEU A 335 -9.03 21.07 -14.22
N LEU A 336 -8.61 21.11 -12.96
CA LEU A 336 -7.21 21.04 -12.56
C LEU A 336 -6.86 19.56 -12.35
N MET A 337 -5.76 19.10 -12.94
CA MET A 337 -5.19 17.77 -12.74
C MET A 337 -3.72 17.90 -12.39
N THR A 338 -3.27 17.21 -11.34
CA THR A 338 -1.85 17.04 -11.02
C THR A 338 -1.56 15.58 -10.76
N PHE A 339 -0.37 15.09 -11.13
CA PHE A 339 -0.02 13.68 -11.04
C PHE A 339 1.51 13.52 -10.88
N SER A 340 1.94 12.42 -10.24
CA SER A 340 3.37 12.09 -10.09
C SER A 340 3.97 11.52 -11.37
N ASP A 341 5.30 11.47 -11.44
CA ASP A 341 6.04 10.95 -12.59
C ASP A 341 5.78 9.46 -12.84
N GLY A 342 5.40 8.68 -11.80
CA GLY A 342 4.96 7.30 -11.98
C GLY A 342 3.81 7.12 -12.97
N VAL A 343 2.98 8.16 -13.21
CA VAL A 343 1.99 8.13 -14.31
C VAL A 343 2.68 8.15 -15.67
N LEU A 344 3.79 8.85 -15.80
CA LEU A 344 4.56 8.87 -17.06
C LEU A 344 5.34 7.56 -17.25
N ASP A 345 5.86 7.00 -16.17
CA ASP A 345 6.66 5.78 -16.16
C ASP A 345 5.87 4.55 -16.65
N VAL A 346 4.57 4.49 -16.36
CA VAL A 346 3.70 3.42 -16.91
C VAL A 346 3.35 3.63 -18.37
N LEU A 347 3.67 4.78 -18.97
CA LEU A 347 3.46 5.09 -20.39
C LEU A 347 4.76 4.86 -21.19
N ASP A 348 5.66 5.80 -21.16
CA ASP A 348 6.97 5.74 -21.85
C ASP A 348 8.05 6.57 -21.14
N GLY A 349 7.74 7.13 -19.96
CA GLY A 349 8.67 7.93 -19.15
C GLY A 349 9.05 9.28 -19.74
N THR A 350 8.35 9.74 -20.78
CA THR A 350 8.70 10.99 -21.46
C THR A 350 7.72 12.11 -21.18
N LEU A 351 8.16 13.37 -21.33
CA LEU A 351 7.28 14.53 -21.21
C LEU A 351 6.19 14.58 -22.31
N ALA A 352 6.35 13.85 -23.40
CA ALA A 352 5.31 13.71 -24.43
C ALA A 352 4.10 12.91 -23.90
N SER A 353 4.29 12.07 -22.87
CA SER A 353 3.21 11.36 -22.22
C SER A 353 2.27 12.28 -21.43
N VAL A 354 2.70 13.51 -21.08
CA VAL A 354 1.83 14.52 -20.46
C VAL A 354 0.65 14.86 -21.37
N ASP A 355 0.86 14.93 -22.69
CA ASP A 355 -0.20 15.18 -23.67
C ASP A 355 -1.22 14.01 -23.66
N ARG A 356 -0.74 12.76 -23.52
CA ARG A 356 -1.62 11.58 -23.40
C ARG A 356 -2.49 11.63 -22.15
N VAL A 357 -1.94 12.09 -21.02
CA VAL A 357 -2.72 12.31 -19.79
C VAL A 357 -3.76 13.39 -20.03
N GLY A 358 -3.38 14.51 -20.64
CA GLY A 358 -4.30 15.59 -21.01
C GLY A 358 -5.44 15.11 -21.93
N ASP A 359 -5.12 14.29 -22.93
CA ASP A 359 -6.12 13.71 -23.83
C ASP A 359 -7.07 12.75 -23.11
N ALA A 360 -6.57 11.93 -22.19
CA ALA A 360 -7.39 11.00 -21.41
C ALA A 360 -8.43 11.71 -20.55
N VAL A 361 -8.09 12.84 -19.94
CA VAL A 361 -8.99 13.56 -19.04
C VAL A 361 -9.90 14.57 -19.77
N ARG A 362 -9.68 14.77 -21.07
CA ARG A 362 -10.53 15.64 -21.89
C ARG A 362 -11.99 15.17 -21.85
N GLY A 363 -12.89 16.09 -21.54
CA GLY A 363 -14.32 15.79 -21.40
C GLY A 363 -14.68 14.96 -20.17
N ALA A 364 -13.82 14.88 -19.17
CA ALA A 364 -14.16 14.26 -17.89
C ALA A 364 -15.35 14.97 -17.25
N THR A 365 -16.31 14.20 -16.74
CA THR A 365 -17.57 14.69 -16.20
C THR A 365 -17.51 15.03 -14.72
N SER A 366 -16.50 14.51 -14.01
CA SER A 366 -16.19 14.77 -12.60
C SER A 366 -14.70 14.65 -12.32
N ALA A 367 -14.24 15.11 -11.15
CA ALA A 367 -12.89 14.88 -10.69
C ALA A 367 -12.56 13.38 -10.56
N GLN A 368 -13.53 12.59 -10.07
CA GLN A 368 -13.36 11.11 -9.97
C GLN A 368 -13.23 10.47 -11.35
N ASP A 369 -14.08 10.85 -12.33
CA ASP A 369 -13.97 10.36 -13.72
C ASP A 369 -12.59 10.68 -14.32
N ALA A 370 -12.04 11.86 -14.04
CA ALA A 370 -10.70 12.23 -14.49
C ALA A 370 -9.62 11.35 -13.85
N VAL A 371 -9.68 11.12 -12.53
CA VAL A 371 -8.76 10.23 -11.82
C VAL A 371 -8.84 8.81 -12.39
N ASP A 372 -10.04 8.25 -12.54
CA ASP A 372 -10.25 6.88 -13.05
C ASP A 372 -9.68 6.71 -14.47
N ARG A 373 -9.81 7.71 -15.32
CA ARG A 373 -9.26 7.70 -16.69
C ARG A 373 -7.74 7.71 -16.70
N VAL A 374 -7.09 8.46 -15.79
CA VAL A 374 -5.62 8.44 -15.69
C VAL A 374 -5.15 7.09 -15.15
N LEU A 375 -5.80 6.55 -14.12
CA LEU A 375 -5.48 5.23 -13.59
C LEU A 375 -5.64 4.11 -14.63
N ALA A 376 -6.62 4.24 -15.53
CA ALA A 376 -6.85 3.29 -16.61
C ALA A 376 -5.74 3.31 -17.69
N LEU A 377 -4.85 4.30 -17.70
CA LEU A 377 -3.67 4.30 -18.58
C LEU A 377 -2.61 3.29 -18.12
N ALA A 378 -2.60 2.94 -16.83
CA ALA A 378 -1.70 1.93 -16.28
C ALA A 378 -2.21 0.52 -16.61
N PRO A 379 -1.40 -0.35 -17.26
CA PRO A 379 -1.80 -1.71 -17.58
C PRO A 379 -2.08 -2.52 -16.30
N ALA A 380 -3.19 -3.27 -16.30
CA ALA A 380 -3.52 -4.14 -15.18
C ALA A 380 -2.49 -5.28 -15.06
N GLY A 381 -2.04 -5.59 -13.83
CA GLY A 381 -1.14 -6.71 -13.55
C GLY A 381 0.35 -6.46 -13.89
N VAL A 382 0.73 -5.26 -14.27
CA VAL A 382 2.13 -4.88 -14.47
C VAL A 382 2.68 -4.27 -13.18
N GLU A 383 3.86 -4.70 -12.77
CA GLU A 383 4.58 -4.10 -11.63
C GLU A 383 4.86 -2.61 -11.96
N ARG A 384 4.49 -1.74 -11.03
CA ARG A 384 4.70 -0.30 -11.21
C ARG A 384 6.16 0.05 -10.89
N PRO A 385 6.86 0.76 -11.79
CA PRO A 385 8.25 1.16 -11.56
C PRO A 385 8.36 2.25 -10.49
N ASP A 386 7.34 3.13 -10.35
CA ASP A 386 7.25 4.16 -9.33
C ASP A 386 5.83 4.33 -8.76
N ASP A 387 5.72 5.13 -7.68
CA ASP A 387 4.45 5.46 -7.05
C ASP A 387 3.57 6.22 -8.05
N LEU A 388 2.30 5.86 -8.14
CA LEU A 388 1.35 6.47 -9.05
C LEU A 388 0.33 7.27 -8.25
N THR A 389 0.45 8.59 -8.29
CA THR A 389 -0.43 9.49 -7.54
C THR A 389 -1.09 10.50 -8.48
N VAL A 390 -2.39 10.70 -8.27
CA VAL A 390 -3.24 11.58 -9.08
C VAL A 390 -4.15 12.37 -8.17
N LEU A 391 -4.30 13.67 -8.45
CA LEU A 391 -5.22 14.57 -7.77
C LEU A 391 -5.94 15.43 -8.80
N ALA A 392 -7.27 15.50 -8.71
CA ALA A 392 -8.12 16.30 -9.57
C ALA A 392 -9.01 17.24 -8.74
N LEU A 393 -9.19 18.46 -9.23
CA LEU A 393 -10.17 19.42 -8.74
C LEU A 393 -10.94 19.99 -9.93
N ARG A 394 -12.26 19.87 -9.91
CA ARG A 394 -13.10 20.33 -10.99
C ARG A 394 -14.15 21.33 -10.51
N ARG A 395 -14.29 22.45 -11.21
CA ARG A 395 -15.44 23.33 -11.01
C ARG A 395 -16.64 22.73 -11.75
N SER A 396 -17.73 22.46 -11.02
CA SER A 396 -18.97 21.94 -11.62
C SER A 396 -19.52 22.94 -12.62
N GLY A 397 -20.11 22.47 -13.70
CA GLY A 397 -20.87 23.34 -14.62
C GLY A 397 -22.06 23.96 -13.88
N ALA A 398 -22.47 25.14 -14.29
CA ALA A 398 -23.74 25.69 -13.80
C ALA A 398 -24.85 24.65 -14.07
N PRO A 399 -25.77 24.37 -13.10
CA PRO A 399 -26.91 23.51 -13.38
C PRO A 399 -27.63 24.06 -14.63
N ALA A 400 -27.83 23.22 -15.63
CA ALA A 400 -28.57 23.56 -16.84
C ALA A 400 -29.87 24.23 -16.40
N GLY A 401 -30.04 25.50 -16.76
CA GLY A 401 -30.98 26.45 -16.19
C GLY A 401 -32.36 25.85 -15.88
N ALA A 402 -32.79 26.07 -14.65
CA ALA A 402 -34.24 26.09 -14.38
C ALA A 402 -34.89 27.15 -15.30
N PRO A 403 -35.94 26.81 -16.07
CA PRO A 403 -36.58 27.77 -16.94
C PRO A 403 -37.06 28.95 -16.10
N GLY A 404 -36.59 30.14 -16.46
CA GLY A 404 -36.92 31.39 -15.77
C GLY A 404 -38.47 31.50 -15.67
N HIS A 405 -38.94 31.60 -14.44
CA HIS A 405 -40.29 32.02 -14.17
C HIS A 405 -40.42 33.47 -14.62
N ALA A 406 -40.95 33.69 -15.80
CA ALA A 406 -41.34 35.00 -16.28
C ALA A 406 -42.35 35.59 -15.25
N PRO A 407 -42.21 36.82 -14.79
CA PRO A 407 -43.20 37.43 -13.93
C PRO A 407 -44.49 37.60 -14.77
N SER A 408 -45.57 36.98 -14.33
CA SER A 408 -46.91 37.18 -14.88
C SER A 408 -47.30 38.65 -14.74
N ALA A 409 -47.45 39.34 -15.88
CA ALA A 409 -47.99 40.65 -15.94
C ALA A 409 -49.43 40.63 -15.37
N GLY A 410 -49.61 41.30 -14.22
CA GLY A 410 -50.91 41.53 -13.64
C GLY A 410 -51.73 42.37 -14.57
N ARG A 411 -52.86 41.86 -15.02
CA ARG A 411 -53.93 42.63 -15.63
C ARG A 411 -54.50 43.55 -14.55
N ALA A 412 -54.41 44.84 -14.81
CA ALA A 412 -55.30 45.84 -14.21
C ALA A 412 -56.63 45.77 -14.96
N ASP A 413 -57.71 45.49 -14.27
CA ASP A 413 -59.07 45.80 -14.69
C ASP A 413 -59.74 46.71 -13.65
N ALA A 414 -60.38 47.71 -14.17
CA ALA A 414 -61.10 48.87 -13.71
C ALA A 414 -61.97 48.77 -12.45
#